data_c29871bb1b276bf0cd5e5b2abfd7fa17
#
_entry.id   c29871bb1b276bf0cd5e5b2abfd7fa17
#
_cell.length_a   1.000
_cell.length_b   1.000
_cell.length_c   1.000
_cell.angle_alpha   90.00
_cell.angle_beta   90.00
_cell.angle_gamma   90.00
#
_symmetry.space_group_name_H-M   'P 1'
#
loop_
_entity.id
_entity.type
_entity.pdbx_description
1 polymer ?
#
loop_
_entity_poly.entity_id
_entity_poly.type
_entity_poly.pdbx_seq_one_letter_code
_entity_poly.pdbx_strand_id
1 'polypeptide(L)'
;LNPIAPDTTGATNHSFSEGSLKVSTGSNSWWNAFGTIGMSSGKYYWEYYALGSGSVDQNIGVCTFDWYRGSNGGADSADAYSLYAQSAGVGILYTDGATGVDKGSGYFWTWGNIMSVAFDADTGKIWYAKNGTFLGSGDPAAGSNEAQTVTSGDLAKGMLPVFSGYHTGGTPLVNFGQDSSFAGATTAQGNADGNGIGDFYYAPPSGFLALCTSNMPDPVATIDPNKGGSVQDYFNTVLWTGNDTSGRAITGVGFQPDFVWIKNRAATYYHSLSDTVRGITRSLSSNATDGEVNYSNISAVGSDGFTISDAELVNKNAQAIVAWNWKAGTAFSNDASSTS
;
A
#
# COMPACT_ATOMS: atom_id res chain seq x y z
N LEU A 1 -11.27 -3.81 3.34
CA LEU A 1 -10.82 -4.82 2.37
C LEU A 1 -10.68 -4.22 0.97
N ASN A 2 -9.95 -4.90 0.09
CA ASN A 2 -9.73 -4.45 -1.28
C ASN A 2 -10.78 -5.09 -2.22
N PRO A 3 -11.79 -4.33 -2.70
CA PRO A 3 -12.86 -4.89 -3.54
C PRO A 3 -12.42 -5.11 -5.00
N ILE A 4 -11.24 -4.63 -5.38
CA ILE A 4 -10.69 -4.77 -6.74
C ILE A 4 -9.49 -5.71 -6.79
N ALA A 5 -9.21 -6.42 -5.70
CA ALA A 5 -8.17 -7.45 -5.69
C ALA A 5 -8.52 -8.51 -6.73
N PRO A 6 -7.56 -8.93 -7.58
CA PRO A 6 -7.82 -10.01 -8.50
C PRO A 6 -8.09 -11.29 -7.72
N ASP A 7 -9.32 -11.76 -7.75
CA ASP A 7 -9.61 -13.12 -7.35
C ASP A 7 -9.21 -14.03 -8.53
N THR A 8 -8.00 -14.57 -8.47
CA THR A 8 -7.46 -15.45 -9.52
C THR A 8 -8.11 -16.82 -9.51
N THR A 9 -8.96 -17.13 -8.51
CA THR A 9 -9.71 -18.40 -8.47
C THR A 9 -10.86 -18.46 -9.48
N GLY A 10 -11.15 -17.32 -10.17
CA GLY A 10 -12.30 -17.21 -11.08
C GLY A 10 -13.66 -17.17 -10.36
N ALA A 11 -13.64 -17.15 -9.04
CA ALA A 11 -14.85 -17.03 -8.23
C ALA A 11 -15.30 -15.57 -8.15
N THR A 12 -16.00 -15.08 -9.18
CA THR A 12 -16.70 -13.80 -9.17
C THR A 12 -17.91 -13.78 -8.21
N ASN A 13 -17.96 -14.70 -7.26
CA ASN A 13 -19.17 -15.04 -6.50
C ASN A 13 -19.18 -14.50 -5.08
N HIS A 14 -18.31 -13.54 -4.78
CA HIS A 14 -18.39 -12.79 -3.53
C HIS A 14 -18.61 -11.31 -3.83
N SER A 15 -19.26 -10.62 -2.93
CA SER A 15 -19.52 -9.19 -3.02
C SER A 15 -19.12 -8.50 -1.72
N PHE A 16 -18.77 -7.23 -1.83
CA PHE A 16 -18.40 -6.39 -0.70
C PHE A 16 -19.52 -5.38 -0.40
N SER A 17 -19.75 -5.13 0.88
CA SER A 17 -20.64 -4.09 1.38
C SER A 17 -20.08 -3.47 2.67
N GLU A 18 -20.82 -2.59 3.32
CA GLU A 18 -20.41 -1.91 4.55
C GLU A 18 -19.01 -1.27 4.43
N GLY A 19 -18.80 -0.45 3.40
CA GLY A 19 -17.50 0.16 3.14
C GLY A 19 -16.38 -0.84 2.80
N SER A 20 -16.74 -1.97 2.21
CA SER A 20 -15.84 -3.10 1.91
C SER A 20 -15.32 -3.84 3.15
N LEU A 21 -16.05 -3.78 4.27
CA LEU A 21 -15.72 -4.51 5.50
C LEU A 21 -16.49 -5.83 5.64
N LYS A 22 -17.59 -5.97 4.89
CA LYS A 22 -18.40 -7.18 4.85
C LYS A 22 -18.20 -7.92 3.54
N VAL A 23 -18.00 -9.23 3.61
CA VAL A 23 -17.94 -10.13 2.45
C VAL A 23 -19.19 -10.99 2.44
N SER A 24 -19.89 -11.07 1.32
CA SER A 24 -21.03 -11.98 1.12
C SER A 24 -20.67 -13.00 0.04
N THR A 25 -20.88 -14.28 0.34
CA THR A 25 -20.51 -15.37 -0.55
C THR A 25 -21.74 -15.95 -1.24
N GLY A 26 -21.69 -16.06 -2.56
CA GLY A 26 -22.81 -16.51 -3.41
C GLY A 26 -22.70 -17.96 -3.90
N SER A 27 -21.57 -18.65 -3.68
CA SER A 27 -21.36 -20.03 -4.14
C SER A 27 -20.45 -20.82 -3.21
N ASN A 28 -20.50 -22.15 -3.32
CA ASN A 28 -19.57 -23.04 -2.63
C ASN A 28 -18.26 -23.13 -3.44
N SER A 29 -17.47 -22.11 -3.39
CA SER A 29 -16.11 -22.05 -3.93
C SER A 29 -15.23 -21.18 -3.04
N TRP A 30 -13.93 -21.46 -3.01
CA TRP A 30 -12.99 -20.64 -2.28
C TRP A 30 -13.00 -19.20 -2.79
N TRP A 31 -12.99 -18.26 -1.88
CA TRP A 31 -12.82 -16.84 -2.13
C TRP A 31 -11.73 -16.28 -1.22
N ASN A 32 -11.09 -15.21 -1.65
CA ASN A 32 -10.09 -14.49 -0.87
C ASN A 32 -10.44 -13.01 -0.82
N ALA A 33 -10.23 -12.40 0.35
CA ALA A 33 -10.33 -10.97 0.56
C ALA A 33 -9.10 -10.48 1.32
N PHE A 34 -8.58 -9.32 0.92
CA PHE A 34 -7.32 -8.78 1.40
C PHE A 34 -7.51 -7.41 2.05
N GLY A 35 -6.69 -7.11 3.05
CA GLY A 35 -6.51 -5.73 3.51
C GLY A 35 -5.90 -4.85 2.42
N THR A 36 -6.07 -3.54 2.54
CA THR A 36 -5.50 -2.55 1.60
C THR A 36 -4.19 -1.95 2.10
N ILE A 37 -3.86 -2.14 3.37
CA ILE A 37 -2.66 -1.61 3.99
C ILE A 37 -1.66 -2.74 4.20
N GLY A 38 -0.45 -2.57 3.65
CA GLY A 38 0.67 -3.49 3.84
C GLY A 38 1.42 -3.20 5.14
N MET A 39 1.91 -4.27 5.76
CA MET A 39 2.66 -4.24 7.01
C MET A 39 4.09 -4.70 6.74
N SER A 40 5.08 -3.81 6.90
CA SER A 40 6.51 -4.11 6.80
C SER A 40 7.27 -3.91 8.11
N SER A 41 6.62 -3.29 9.09
CA SER A 41 7.12 -3.07 10.45
C SER A 41 5.97 -2.70 11.37
N GLY A 42 6.19 -2.76 12.69
CA GLY A 42 5.18 -2.42 13.70
C GLY A 42 4.28 -3.58 14.09
N LYS A 43 3.37 -3.32 15.02
CA LYS A 43 2.48 -4.34 15.61
C LYS A 43 1.04 -3.91 15.42
N TYR A 44 0.25 -4.79 14.80
CA TYR A 44 -1.11 -4.47 14.38
C TYR A 44 -2.13 -5.47 14.89
N TYR A 45 -3.37 -4.99 15.08
CA TYR A 45 -4.49 -5.76 15.58
C TYR A 45 -5.72 -5.49 14.71
N TRP A 46 -6.49 -6.53 14.43
CA TRP A 46 -7.80 -6.44 13.78
C TRP A 46 -8.71 -7.59 14.22
N GLU A 47 -9.99 -7.44 13.95
CA GLU A 47 -11.04 -8.38 14.34
C GLU A 47 -11.80 -8.89 13.11
N TYR A 48 -12.34 -10.08 13.25
CA TYR A 48 -13.15 -10.77 12.26
C TYR A 48 -14.37 -11.38 12.94
N TYR A 49 -15.54 -10.86 12.64
CA TYR A 49 -16.79 -11.44 13.12
C TYR A 49 -17.26 -12.50 12.13
N ALA A 50 -17.28 -13.75 12.54
CA ALA A 50 -17.78 -14.88 11.76
C ALA A 50 -19.31 -14.83 11.74
N LEU A 51 -19.87 -14.01 10.89
CA LEU A 51 -21.32 -13.91 10.73
C LEU A 51 -21.77 -14.80 9.57
N GLY A 52 -22.82 -15.63 9.80
CA GLY A 52 -23.30 -16.56 8.80
C GLY A 52 -24.03 -17.76 9.38
N SER A 53 -24.21 -18.78 8.55
CA SER A 53 -24.89 -20.01 8.90
C SER A 53 -24.39 -21.19 8.07
N GLY A 54 -24.64 -22.43 8.52
CA GLY A 54 -24.20 -23.65 7.86
C GLY A 54 -22.79 -24.07 8.22
N SER A 55 -22.10 -24.78 7.32
CA SER A 55 -20.74 -25.26 7.53
C SER A 55 -19.75 -24.10 7.57
N VAL A 56 -18.73 -24.23 8.39
CA VAL A 56 -17.63 -23.27 8.50
C VAL A 56 -16.39 -23.85 7.85
N ASP A 57 -15.91 -23.21 6.80
CA ASP A 57 -14.61 -23.40 6.21
C ASP A 57 -14.06 -22.02 5.88
N GLN A 58 -13.31 -21.44 6.82
CA GLN A 58 -12.82 -20.08 6.73
C GLN A 58 -11.41 -19.94 7.29
N ASN A 59 -10.63 -19.08 6.68
CA ASN A 59 -9.27 -18.74 7.11
C ASN A 59 -9.18 -17.25 7.48
N ILE A 60 -8.37 -16.97 8.50
CA ILE A 60 -7.95 -15.62 8.87
C ILE A 60 -6.43 -15.61 9.08
N GLY A 61 -5.75 -14.56 8.67
CA GLY A 61 -4.30 -14.46 8.86
C GLY A 61 -3.64 -13.37 8.05
N VAL A 62 -2.43 -13.64 7.59
CA VAL A 62 -1.62 -12.75 6.77
C VAL A 62 -1.06 -13.48 5.55
N CYS A 63 -0.78 -12.74 4.48
CA CYS A 63 -0.10 -13.25 3.29
C CYS A 63 0.88 -12.22 2.74
N THR A 64 1.82 -12.67 1.90
CA THR A 64 2.75 -11.77 1.22
C THR A 64 2.06 -11.02 0.09
N PHE A 65 2.69 -9.92 -0.36
CA PHE A 65 2.26 -9.21 -1.57
C PHE A 65 2.35 -10.07 -2.84
N ASP A 66 3.31 -11.00 -2.90
CA ASP A 66 3.48 -11.88 -4.05
C ASP A 66 2.32 -12.86 -4.15
N TRP A 67 1.85 -13.39 -3.02
CA TRP A 67 0.68 -14.26 -2.99
C TRP A 67 -0.59 -13.55 -3.45
N TYR A 68 -0.79 -12.30 -3.02
CA TYR A 68 -1.88 -11.44 -3.47
C TYR A 68 -1.97 -11.34 -5.00
N ARG A 69 -0.83 -11.38 -5.69
CA ARG A 69 -0.76 -11.22 -7.15
C ARG A 69 -0.97 -12.51 -7.93
N GLY A 70 -0.83 -13.69 -7.34
CA GLY A 70 -0.73 -14.95 -8.06
C GLY A 70 -1.53 -16.12 -7.52
N SER A 71 -2.28 -16.00 -6.43
CA SER A 71 -2.85 -17.16 -5.77
C SER A 71 -4.13 -17.69 -6.41
N ASN A 72 -4.22 -19.03 -6.45
CA ASN A 72 -5.36 -19.79 -6.96
C ASN A 72 -6.00 -20.71 -5.90
N GLY A 73 -5.85 -20.42 -4.60
CA GLY A 73 -6.35 -21.30 -3.53
C GLY A 73 -6.81 -20.54 -2.30
N GLY A 74 -7.27 -21.26 -1.29
CA GLY A 74 -7.51 -20.71 0.04
C GLY A 74 -6.20 -20.29 0.72
N ALA A 75 -6.28 -19.61 1.86
CA ALA A 75 -5.10 -19.15 2.61
C ALA A 75 -4.32 -20.30 3.28
N ASP A 76 -4.28 -21.44 2.64
CA ASP A 76 -3.52 -22.66 2.94
C ASP A 76 -2.33 -22.88 1.97
N SER A 77 -2.06 -21.88 1.11
CA SER A 77 -1.00 -21.92 0.10
C SER A 77 0.33 -21.39 0.60
N ALA A 78 1.40 -21.56 -0.19
CA ALA A 78 2.68 -20.91 0.04
C ALA A 78 2.52 -19.38 0.16
N ASP A 79 3.41 -18.72 0.89
CA ASP A 79 3.36 -17.28 1.15
C ASP A 79 2.15 -16.81 2.00
N ALA A 80 1.37 -17.73 2.60
CA ALA A 80 0.27 -17.41 3.50
C ALA A 80 0.42 -18.11 4.85
N TYR A 81 -0.03 -17.41 5.90
CA TYR A 81 0.01 -17.84 7.29
C TYR A 81 -1.38 -17.65 7.89
N SER A 82 -2.08 -18.73 8.17
CA SER A 82 -3.49 -18.61 8.56
C SER A 82 -3.93 -19.62 9.62
N LEU A 83 -4.98 -19.25 10.35
CA LEU A 83 -5.79 -20.16 11.15
C LEU A 83 -7.06 -20.50 10.35
N TYR A 84 -7.22 -21.76 10.04
CA TYR A 84 -8.35 -22.32 9.32
C TYR A 84 -9.33 -22.98 10.31
N ALA A 85 -10.59 -22.57 10.27
CA ALA A 85 -11.68 -23.30 10.91
C ALA A 85 -12.25 -24.31 9.91
N GLN A 86 -11.98 -25.58 10.13
CA GLN A 86 -12.46 -26.67 9.28
C GLN A 86 -13.83 -27.16 9.76
N SER A 87 -14.73 -27.42 8.83
CA SER A 87 -16.08 -27.92 9.11
C SER A 87 -16.13 -29.21 9.94
N ALA A 88 -15.04 -29.96 10.03
CA ALA A 88 -14.87 -31.10 10.92
C ALA A 88 -14.78 -30.74 12.43
N GLY A 89 -14.78 -29.44 12.78
CA GLY A 89 -14.73 -29.00 14.18
C GLY A 89 -13.32 -28.83 14.74
N VAL A 90 -12.32 -28.66 13.90
CA VAL A 90 -10.92 -28.45 14.26
C VAL A 90 -10.38 -27.16 13.71
N GLY A 91 -9.42 -26.55 14.42
CA GLY A 91 -8.62 -25.45 13.93
C GLY A 91 -7.28 -25.93 13.40
N ILE A 92 -6.92 -25.51 12.20
CA ILE A 92 -5.69 -25.92 11.52
C ILE A 92 -4.83 -24.68 11.26
N LEU A 93 -3.56 -24.73 11.61
CA LEU A 93 -2.59 -23.70 11.26
C LEU A 93 -1.88 -24.07 9.97
N TYR A 94 -1.98 -23.21 8.96
CA TYR A 94 -1.22 -23.28 7.72
C TYR A 94 -0.08 -22.28 7.73
N THR A 95 1.12 -22.73 7.41
CA THR A 95 2.36 -21.94 7.48
C THR A 95 3.11 -22.10 6.17
N ASP A 96 3.16 -21.08 5.33
CA ASP A 96 3.97 -21.00 4.12
C ASP A 96 3.84 -22.26 3.23
N GLY A 97 2.62 -22.67 2.93
CA GLY A 97 2.34 -23.85 2.11
C GLY A 97 2.71 -25.20 2.72
N ALA A 98 3.12 -25.22 3.98
CA ALA A 98 3.35 -26.47 4.70
C ALA A 98 2.02 -27.22 4.92
N THR A 99 2.10 -28.52 5.13
CA THR A 99 0.94 -29.30 5.57
C THR A 99 0.36 -28.71 6.84
N GLY A 100 -0.95 -28.47 6.84
CA GLY A 100 -1.65 -27.88 7.97
C GLY A 100 -1.46 -28.65 9.27
N VAL A 101 -1.22 -27.95 10.35
CA VAL A 101 -1.07 -28.52 11.69
C VAL A 101 -2.41 -28.44 12.41
N ASP A 102 -3.01 -29.61 12.66
CA ASP A 102 -4.25 -29.71 13.46
C ASP A 102 -3.97 -29.33 14.91
N LYS A 103 -4.68 -28.32 15.39
CA LYS A 103 -4.63 -27.81 16.77
C LYS A 103 -5.86 -28.22 17.59
N GLY A 104 -6.73 -29.02 17.02
CA GLY A 104 -7.93 -29.53 17.66
C GLY A 104 -9.03 -28.47 17.85
N SER A 105 -10.04 -28.86 18.62
CA SER A 105 -11.23 -28.05 18.88
C SER A 105 -10.95 -26.77 19.66
N GLY A 106 -9.83 -26.68 20.37
CA GLY A 106 -9.41 -25.47 21.08
C GLY A 106 -9.15 -24.29 20.16
N TYR A 107 -8.68 -24.54 18.95
CA TYR A 107 -8.43 -23.54 17.90
C TYR A 107 -9.60 -23.39 16.90
N PHE A 108 -10.61 -24.24 17.02
CA PHE A 108 -11.80 -24.17 16.17
C PHE A 108 -12.69 -22.98 16.57
N TRP A 109 -13.24 -22.33 15.56
CA TRP A 109 -14.21 -21.25 15.68
C TRP A 109 -15.37 -21.44 14.70
N THR A 110 -16.52 -20.85 14.97
CA THR A 110 -17.75 -21.05 14.21
C THR A 110 -18.53 -19.74 14.11
N TRP A 111 -19.64 -19.78 13.41
CA TRP A 111 -20.55 -18.63 13.30
C TRP A 111 -20.91 -18.07 14.68
N GLY A 112 -20.92 -16.74 14.77
CA GLY A 112 -21.16 -16.01 16.01
C GLY A 112 -19.88 -15.75 16.84
N ASN A 113 -18.74 -16.36 16.52
CA ASN A 113 -17.47 -16.00 17.18
C ASN A 113 -16.87 -14.74 16.59
N ILE A 114 -16.28 -13.92 17.44
CA ILE A 114 -15.39 -12.84 17.02
C ILE A 114 -13.95 -13.35 17.20
N MET A 115 -13.25 -13.42 16.09
CA MET A 115 -11.83 -13.77 16.05
C MET A 115 -10.99 -12.49 16.02
N SER A 116 -9.82 -12.53 16.63
CA SER A 116 -8.87 -11.43 16.53
C SER A 116 -7.52 -11.95 16.08
N VAL A 117 -6.80 -11.11 15.35
CA VAL A 117 -5.42 -11.36 14.94
C VAL A 117 -4.55 -10.25 15.49
N ALA A 118 -3.49 -10.62 16.18
CA ALA A 118 -2.40 -9.74 16.57
C ALA A 118 -1.16 -10.16 15.78
N PHE A 119 -0.60 -9.24 14.99
CA PHE A 119 0.56 -9.49 14.13
C PHE A 119 1.69 -8.51 14.44
N ASP A 120 2.85 -9.04 14.77
CA ASP A 120 4.09 -8.29 14.95
C ASP A 120 4.92 -8.41 13.67
N ALA A 121 4.91 -7.38 12.84
CA ALA A 121 5.64 -7.34 11.58
C ALA A 121 7.15 -7.18 11.77
N ASP A 122 7.63 -6.79 12.95
CA ASP A 122 9.05 -6.68 13.24
C ASP A 122 9.68 -8.06 13.49
N THR A 123 8.91 -8.98 14.08
CA THR A 123 9.39 -10.33 14.44
C THR A 123 8.71 -11.47 13.69
N GLY A 124 7.66 -11.16 12.91
CA GLY A 124 6.85 -12.13 12.17
C GLY A 124 5.85 -12.93 13.02
N LYS A 125 5.71 -12.64 14.28
CA LYS A 125 4.87 -13.42 15.19
C LYS A 125 3.39 -13.12 15.02
N ILE A 126 2.57 -14.18 15.03
CA ILE A 126 1.12 -14.10 14.88
C ILE A 126 0.45 -14.76 16.08
N TRP A 127 -0.55 -14.10 16.62
CA TRP A 127 -1.45 -14.64 17.65
C TRP A 127 -2.89 -14.53 17.16
N TYR A 128 -3.70 -15.53 17.52
CA TYR A 128 -5.14 -15.54 17.26
C TYR A 128 -5.88 -15.56 18.58
N ALA A 129 -6.97 -14.79 18.66
CA ALA A 129 -7.89 -14.87 19.80
C ALA A 129 -9.29 -15.26 19.32
N LYS A 130 -10.02 -15.95 20.18
CA LYS A 130 -11.44 -16.28 19.99
C LYS A 130 -12.22 -15.67 21.16
N ASN A 131 -13.18 -14.81 20.81
CA ASN A 131 -14.02 -14.10 21.80
C ASN A 131 -13.19 -13.43 22.90
N GLY A 132 -12.12 -12.71 22.51
CA GLY A 132 -11.24 -11.96 23.40
C GLY A 132 -10.18 -12.79 24.15
N THR A 133 -10.17 -14.12 23.99
CA THR A 133 -9.17 -14.98 24.64
C THR A 133 -8.16 -15.48 23.61
N PHE A 134 -6.88 -15.17 23.82
CA PHE A 134 -5.80 -15.66 22.95
C PHE A 134 -5.62 -17.16 23.05
N LEU A 135 -5.53 -17.82 21.89
CA LEU A 135 -5.43 -19.27 21.75
C LEU A 135 -4.01 -19.74 22.14
N GLY A 136 -3.91 -21.00 22.66
CA GLY A 136 -2.62 -21.59 23.03
C GLY A 136 -1.90 -20.86 24.15
N SER A 137 -2.62 -20.16 25.02
CA SER A 137 -2.04 -19.27 26.05
C SER A 137 -1.15 -18.17 25.46
N GLY A 138 -1.46 -17.70 24.27
CA GLY A 138 -0.75 -16.62 23.59
C GLY A 138 -0.74 -15.34 24.41
N ASP A 139 0.41 -14.68 24.47
CA ASP A 139 0.57 -13.37 25.09
C ASP A 139 1.28 -12.43 24.12
N PRO A 140 0.51 -11.73 23.27
CA PRO A 140 1.08 -10.78 22.31
C PRO A 140 1.83 -9.62 23.00
N ALA A 141 1.33 -9.15 24.15
CA ALA A 141 1.95 -8.04 24.87
C ALA A 141 3.35 -8.41 25.37
N ALA A 142 3.55 -9.64 25.83
CA ALA A 142 4.84 -10.18 26.22
C ALA A 142 5.64 -10.76 25.02
N GLY A 143 5.04 -10.86 23.83
CA GLY A 143 5.66 -11.45 22.66
C GLY A 143 5.92 -12.97 22.78
N SER A 144 5.09 -13.68 23.56
CA SER A 144 5.29 -15.10 23.86
C SER A 144 4.10 -15.96 23.44
N ASN A 145 4.36 -17.28 23.28
CA ASN A 145 3.37 -18.28 22.88
C ASN A 145 2.61 -17.90 21.60
N GLU A 146 3.33 -17.41 20.61
CA GLU A 146 2.77 -17.16 19.28
C GLU A 146 2.22 -18.46 18.66
N ALA A 147 1.17 -18.33 17.86
CA ALA A 147 0.60 -19.45 17.13
C ALA A 147 1.45 -19.83 15.92
N GLN A 148 2.02 -18.81 15.26
CA GLN A 148 2.84 -18.96 14.06
C GLN A 148 3.91 -17.86 14.00
N THR A 149 4.96 -18.11 13.19
CA THR A 149 5.97 -17.10 12.86
C THR A 149 6.19 -17.06 11.35
N VAL A 150 6.05 -15.90 10.76
CA VAL A 150 6.36 -15.62 9.34
C VAL A 150 7.87 -15.69 9.15
N THR A 151 8.33 -16.31 8.06
CA THR A 151 9.76 -16.37 7.74
C THR A 151 10.31 -14.97 7.44
N SER A 152 11.61 -14.77 7.67
CA SER A 152 12.25 -13.47 7.36
C SER A 152 12.20 -13.13 5.86
N GLY A 153 12.22 -14.16 5.00
CA GLY A 153 12.10 -13.99 3.55
C GLY A 153 10.73 -13.44 3.16
N ASP A 154 9.65 -13.91 3.79
CA ASP A 154 8.30 -13.46 3.50
C ASP A 154 8.01 -12.10 4.13
N LEU A 155 8.52 -11.83 5.33
CA LEU A 155 8.42 -10.49 5.94
C LEU A 155 9.02 -9.42 5.03
N ALA A 156 10.14 -9.70 4.39
CA ALA A 156 10.79 -8.77 3.47
C ALA A 156 9.94 -8.42 2.23
N LYS A 157 8.98 -9.30 1.87
CA LYS A 157 8.03 -9.05 0.77
C LYS A 157 6.88 -8.11 1.18
N GLY A 158 6.72 -7.83 2.47
CA GLY A 158 5.57 -7.11 3.03
C GLY A 158 4.35 -8.01 3.18
N MET A 159 3.59 -7.79 4.24
CA MET A 159 2.45 -8.63 4.62
C MET A 159 1.13 -7.88 4.49
N LEU A 160 0.07 -8.58 4.11
CA LEU A 160 -1.31 -8.09 4.07
C LEU A 160 -2.20 -8.96 4.96
N PRO A 161 -3.23 -8.41 5.63
CA PRO A 161 -4.31 -9.22 6.17
C PRO A 161 -5.00 -10.01 5.07
N VAL A 162 -5.27 -11.29 5.32
CA VAL A 162 -6.01 -12.15 4.41
C VAL A 162 -7.15 -12.86 5.12
N PHE A 163 -8.23 -13.00 4.40
CA PHE A 163 -9.45 -13.71 4.80
C PHE A 163 -9.88 -14.59 3.64
N SER A 164 -10.27 -15.83 3.91
CA SER A 164 -10.83 -16.69 2.87
C SER A 164 -11.95 -17.57 3.43
N GLY A 165 -12.76 -18.11 2.54
CA GLY A 165 -13.82 -19.03 2.91
C GLY A 165 -14.36 -19.80 1.71
N TYR A 166 -15.17 -20.83 1.98
CA TYR A 166 -15.67 -21.74 0.95
C TYR A 166 -17.18 -21.75 0.82
N HIS A 167 -17.95 -21.77 1.91
CA HIS A 167 -19.40 -22.04 1.88
C HIS A 167 -20.25 -20.81 1.61
N THR A 168 -21.41 -21.03 0.98
CA THR A 168 -22.49 -20.03 0.90
C THR A 168 -23.07 -19.76 2.28
N GLY A 169 -23.69 -18.59 2.44
CA GLY A 169 -24.35 -18.18 3.69
C GLY A 169 -23.42 -17.52 4.70
N GLY A 170 -22.12 -17.44 4.40
CA GLY A 170 -21.17 -16.62 5.16
C GLY A 170 -21.30 -15.14 4.77
N THR A 171 -21.39 -14.29 5.79
CA THR A 171 -21.37 -12.82 5.62
C THR A 171 -20.45 -12.19 6.65
N PRO A 172 -19.17 -12.65 6.73
CA PRO A 172 -18.27 -12.15 7.75
C PRO A 172 -17.98 -10.65 7.60
N LEU A 173 -17.71 -10.02 8.74
CA LEU A 173 -17.31 -8.63 8.82
C LEU A 173 -15.90 -8.53 9.44
N VAL A 174 -15.12 -7.59 8.91
CA VAL A 174 -13.78 -7.28 9.42
C VAL A 174 -13.81 -5.90 10.06
N ASN A 175 -13.13 -5.76 11.19
CA ASN A 175 -12.93 -4.49 11.87
C ASN A 175 -11.44 -4.22 12.04
N PHE A 176 -10.93 -3.18 11.36
CA PHE A 176 -9.58 -2.66 11.55
C PHE A 176 -9.55 -1.45 12.51
N GLY A 177 -10.59 -1.30 13.32
CA GLY A 177 -10.80 -0.18 14.22
C GLY A 177 -11.84 0.84 13.72
N GLN A 178 -12.70 0.47 12.78
CA GLN A 178 -13.73 1.39 12.26
C GLN A 178 -15.05 1.31 13.02
N ASP A 179 -15.45 0.10 13.47
CA ASP A 179 -16.78 -0.12 14.02
C ASP A 179 -16.85 -1.43 14.83
N SER A 180 -16.88 -1.31 16.15
CA SER A 180 -17.02 -2.45 17.06
C SER A 180 -18.42 -3.06 17.09
N SER A 181 -19.41 -2.40 16.47
CA SER A 181 -20.73 -2.97 16.30
C SER A 181 -20.84 -3.95 15.12
N PHE A 182 -19.83 -4.02 14.27
CA PHE A 182 -19.84 -4.80 13.03
C PHE A 182 -21.10 -4.52 12.20
N ALA A 183 -21.30 -3.25 11.83
CA ALA A 183 -22.45 -2.74 11.10
C ALA A 183 -23.79 -3.02 11.82
N GLY A 184 -23.80 -2.91 13.15
CA GLY A 184 -24.98 -3.14 13.97
C GLY A 184 -25.29 -4.62 14.22
N ALA A 185 -24.41 -5.55 13.84
CA ALA A 185 -24.61 -6.99 14.08
C ALA A 185 -24.41 -7.36 15.56
N THR A 186 -23.74 -6.52 16.35
CA THR A 186 -23.58 -6.66 17.80
C THR A 186 -23.58 -5.30 18.48
N THR A 187 -23.57 -5.27 19.82
CA THR A 187 -23.47 -4.02 20.59
C THR A 187 -22.04 -3.53 20.59
N ALA A 188 -21.81 -2.29 20.17
CA ALA A 188 -20.50 -1.66 20.15
C ALA A 188 -19.84 -1.63 21.55
N GLN A 189 -18.54 -1.84 21.62
CA GLN A 189 -17.76 -1.86 22.86
C GLN A 189 -16.83 -0.65 23.02
N GLY A 190 -16.41 -0.01 21.93
CA GLY A 190 -15.68 1.25 21.95
C GLY A 190 -14.23 1.15 22.45
N ASN A 191 -13.56 0.02 22.30
CA ASN A 191 -12.17 -0.11 22.72
C ASN A 191 -11.23 0.52 21.67
N ALA A 192 -10.31 1.35 22.11
CA ALA A 192 -9.25 1.94 21.29
C ALA A 192 -7.90 1.25 21.54
N ASP A 193 -6.95 1.46 20.64
CA ASP A 193 -5.55 1.05 20.80
C ASP A 193 -4.77 1.97 21.78
N GLY A 194 -3.49 1.71 21.95
CA GLY A 194 -2.63 2.48 22.85
C GLY A 194 -2.43 3.96 22.44
N ASN A 195 -2.77 4.33 21.19
CA ASN A 195 -2.75 5.69 20.69
C ASN A 195 -4.13 6.39 20.79
N GLY A 196 -5.13 5.70 21.34
CA GLY A 196 -6.50 6.20 21.42
C GLY A 196 -7.24 6.14 20.07
N ILE A 197 -6.75 5.33 19.14
CA ILE A 197 -7.28 5.18 17.79
C ILE A 197 -8.05 3.85 17.70
N GLY A 198 -9.17 3.89 16.99
CA GLY A 198 -9.97 2.71 16.73
C GLY A 198 -11.22 2.58 17.60
N ASP A 199 -12.10 1.72 17.14
CA ASP A 199 -13.33 1.27 17.80
C ASP A 199 -13.38 -0.26 17.65
N PHE A 200 -12.78 -0.98 18.61
CA PHE A 200 -12.70 -2.43 18.63
C PHE A 200 -13.69 -3.06 19.59
N TYR A 201 -14.11 -4.28 19.29
CA TYR A 201 -14.97 -5.06 20.18
C TYR A 201 -14.20 -5.55 21.41
N TYR A 202 -12.98 -6.03 21.23
CA TYR A 202 -12.05 -6.36 22.31
C TYR A 202 -10.88 -5.38 22.30
N ALA A 203 -10.36 -5.07 23.49
CA ALA A 203 -9.21 -4.18 23.61
C ALA A 203 -7.99 -4.80 22.90
N PRO A 204 -7.33 -4.06 21.97
CA PRO A 204 -6.06 -4.51 21.42
C PRO A 204 -5.02 -4.77 22.50
N PRO A 205 -4.17 -5.80 22.34
CA PRO A 205 -3.06 -6.04 23.29
C PRO A 205 -2.13 -4.83 23.39
N SER A 206 -1.52 -4.65 24.55
CA SER A 206 -0.56 -3.56 24.74
C SER A 206 0.54 -3.58 23.68
N GLY A 207 0.79 -2.44 23.03
CA GLY A 207 1.76 -2.27 21.96
C GLY A 207 1.25 -2.62 20.56
N PHE A 208 0.02 -3.14 20.41
CA PHE A 208 -0.61 -3.38 19.12
C PHE A 208 -1.57 -2.25 18.77
N LEU A 209 -1.54 -1.84 17.52
CA LEU A 209 -2.25 -0.67 17.02
C LEU A 209 -3.29 -1.06 15.96
N ALA A 210 -4.27 -0.20 15.78
CA ALA A 210 -5.20 -0.29 14.65
C ALA A 210 -4.44 -0.23 13.32
N LEU A 211 -4.78 -1.12 12.38
CA LEU A 211 -4.19 -1.10 11.04
C LEU A 211 -4.84 0.00 10.20
N CYS A 212 -4.40 1.22 10.38
CA CYS A 212 -4.92 2.41 9.70
C CYS A 212 -3.80 3.41 9.42
N THR A 213 -4.06 4.37 8.53
CA THR A 213 -3.06 5.37 8.12
C THR A 213 -2.57 6.26 9.26
N SER A 214 -3.39 6.49 10.29
CA SER A 214 -3.02 7.28 11.46
C SER A 214 -1.95 6.61 12.33
N ASN A 215 -1.80 5.29 12.25
CA ASN A 215 -0.81 4.49 12.96
C ASN A 215 0.38 4.08 12.07
N MET A 216 0.35 4.45 10.78
CA MET A 216 1.49 4.22 9.90
C MET A 216 2.61 5.22 10.20
N PRO A 217 3.87 4.85 9.93
CA PRO A 217 4.96 5.82 9.97
C PRO A 217 4.60 7.04 9.11
N ASP A 218 4.88 8.22 9.63
CA ASP A 218 4.75 9.44 8.83
C ASP A 218 5.54 9.30 7.52
N PRO A 219 5.03 9.86 6.41
CA PRO A 219 5.81 9.98 5.20
C PRO A 219 7.18 10.61 5.48
N VAL A 220 8.18 10.22 4.69
CA VAL A 220 9.53 10.79 4.87
C VAL A 220 9.44 12.30 4.96
N ALA A 221 10.06 12.89 5.98
CA ALA A 221 9.94 14.32 6.30
C ALA A 221 10.18 15.26 5.10
N THR A 222 10.95 14.80 4.12
CA THR A 222 11.25 15.53 2.88
C THR A 222 10.07 15.69 1.92
N ILE A 223 9.02 14.87 2.04
CA ILE A 223 7.82 14.93 1.17
C ILE A 223 6.53 15.13 1.99
N ASP A 224 6.62 15.20 3.32
CA ASP A 224 5.47 15.45 4.19
C ASP A 224 5.28 16.96 4.37
N PRO A 225 4.19 17.56 3.85
CA PRO A 225 3.93 18.99 4.00
C PRO A 225 3.75 19.42 5.46
N ASN A 226 3.44 18.50 6.38
CA ASN A 226 3.27 18.79 7.81
C ASN A 226 4.59 18.77 8.59
N LYS A 227 5.66 18.25 8.01
CA LYS A 227 7.00 18.13 8.63
C LYS A 227 7.99 19.18 8.13
N GLY A 228 7.50 20.25 7.46
CA GLY A 228 8.33 21.34 6.94
C GLY A 228 8.98 21.06 5.58
N GLY A 229 8.70 19.92 4.96
CA GLY A 229 8.99 19.67 3.55
C GLY A 229 7.80 20.05 2.68
N SER A 230 8.06 20.64 1.54
CA SER A 230 7.01 20.99 0.55
C SER A 230 7.24 20.20 -0.73
N VAL A 231 6.14 19.80 -1.39
CA VAL A 231 6.22 19.24 -2.75
C VAL A 231 6.94 20.21 -3.69
N GLN A 232 6.81 21.53 -3.44
CA GLN A 232 7.48 22.58 -4.17
C GLN A 232 9.01 22.57 -4.01
N ASP A 233 9.55 21.91 -2.99
CA ASP A 233 11.00 21.74 -2.81
C ASP A 233 11.60 20.74 -3.82
N TYR A 234 10.75 19.92 -4.48
CA TYR A 234 11.16 18.85 -5.40
C TYR A 234 10.49 18.93 -6.76
N PHE A 235 9.33 19.58 -6.85
CA PHE A 235 8.60 19.81 -8.09
C PHE A 235 7.93 21.18 -8.04
N ASN A 236 8.19 22.01 -9.05
CA ASN A 236 7.51 23.29 -9.17
C ASN A 236 7.23 23.63 -10.65
N THR A 237 6.18 24.39 -10.89
CA THR A 237 5.78 24.85 -12.21
C THR A 237 5.95 26.35 -12.29
N VAL A 238 6.68 26.82 -13.30
CA VAL A 238 6.85 28.25 -13.56
C VAL A 238 6.25 28.66 -14.91
N LEU A 239 5.72 29.87 -14.94
CA LEU A 239 5.08 30.46 -16.10
C LEU A 239 5.78 31.76 -16.46
N TRP A 240 5.96 32.03 -17.76
CA TRP A 240 6.45 33.32 -18.23
C TRP A 240 5.86 33.68 -19.59
N THR A 241 5.96 34.96 -19.94
CA THR A 241 5.73 35.45 -21.29
C THR A 241 7.08 35.61 -21.98
N GLY A 242 7.24 35.02 -23.15
CA GLY A 242 8.47 35.13 -23.94
C GLY A 242 8.78 36.56 -24.37
N ASN A 243 10.05 36.84 -24.66
CA ASN A 243 10.53 38.17 -25.05
C ASN A 243 11.64 38.15 -26.12
N ASP A 244 11.89 36.99 -26.76
CA ASP A 244 12.93 36.78 -27.81
C ASP A 244 14.36 37.20 -27.33
N THR A 245 14.64 37.25 -26.01
CA THR A 245 15.96 37.62 -25.47
C THR A 245 16.72 36.37 -25.09
N SER A 246 17.90 36.15 -25.71
CA SER A 246 18.81 35.06 -25.33
C SER A 246 19.48 35.32 -23.98
N GLY A 247 19.78 34.26 -23.24
CA GLY A 247 20.41 34.35 -21.91
C GLY A 247 19.47 34.81 -20.79
N ARG A 248 18.16 34.72 -21.01
CA ARG A 248 17.16 35.10 -20.03
C ARG A 248 17.09 34.08 -18.89
N ALA A 249 17.22 34.56 -17.65
CA ALA A 249 16.98 33.75 -16.47
C ALA A 249 15.50 33.57 -16.19
N ILE A 250 15.07 32.35 -15.97
CA ILE A 250 13.75 31.98 -15.44
C ILE A 250 13.97 31.55 -13.98
N THR A 251 13.37 32.30 -13.07
CA THR A 251 13.51 32.14 -11.61
C THR A 251 12.17 31.80 -10.94
N GLY A 252 12.18 31.53 -9.64
CA GLY A 252 10.98 31.17 -8.88
C GLY A 252 10.68 29.67 -8.92
N VAL A 253 11.65 28.84 -9.32
CA VAL A 253 11.55 27.38 -9.22
C VAL A 253 11.69 26.93 -7.76
N GLY A 254 12.50 27.63 -6.95
CA GLY A 254 12.78 27.33 -5.55
C GLY A 254 13.91 26.35 -5.32
N PHE A 255 14.45 25.77 -6.39
CA PHE A 255 15.57 24.84 -6.37
C PHE A 255 16.30 24.82 -7.71
N GLN A 256 17.50 24.21 -7.77
CA GLN A 256 18.14 23.87 -9.02
C GLN A 256 17.41 22.70 -9.68
N PRO A 257 16.78 22.89 -10.86
CA PRO A 257 16.11 21.79 -11.54
C PRO A 257 17.13 20.83 -12.19
N ASP A 258 16.89 19.53 -12.04
CA ASP A 258 17.65 18.47 -12.71
C ASP A 258 16.94 17.96 -13.98
N PHE A 259 15.62 18.08 -14.05
CA PHE A 259 14.83 17.83 -15.23
C PHE A 259 13.87 18.99 -15.47
N VAL A 260 13.82 19.51 -16.70
CA VAL A 260 12.94 20.60 -17.12
C VAL A 260 12.18 20.20 -18.36
N TRP A 261 10.86 20.31 -18.31
CA TRP A 261 9.96 20.11 -19.43
C TRP A 261 9.29 21.43 -19.78
N ILE A 262 9.61 21.99 -20.95
CA ILE A 262 9.06 23.28 -21.41
C ILE A 262 8.03 23.07 -22.52
N LYS A 263 6.95 23.87 -22.47
CA LYS A 263 5.95 23.94 -23.52
C LYS A 263 5.50 25.38 -23.78
N ASN A 264 5.59 25.82 -25.02
CA ASN A 264 4.91 27.00 -25.46
C ASN A 264 3.39 26.74 -25.55
N ARG A 265 2.62 27.49 -24.77
CA ARG A 265 1.17 27.31 -24.62
C ARG A 265 0.35 28.00 -25.71
N ALA A 266 0.96 28.91 -26.44
CA ALA A 266 0.29 29.76 -27.46
C ALA A 266 0.41 29.22 -28.88
N ALA A 267 1.33 28.26 -29.12
CA ALA A 267 1.60 27.75 -30.48
C ALA A 267 2.01 26.27 -30.45
N THR A 268 2.02 25.66 -31.64
CA THR A 268 2.26 24.23 -31.88
C THR A 268 3.75 23.88 -31.99
N TYR A 269 4.61 24.56 -31.21
CA TYR A 269 6.02 24.21 -31.13
C TYR A 269 6.21 22.86 -30.40
N TYR A 270 7.33 22.20 -30.72
CA TYR A 270 7.76 21.00 -30.03
C TYR A 270 7.92 21.23 -28.51
N HIS A 271 7.78 20.18 -27.74
CA HIS A 271 8.17 20.19 -26.34
C HIS A 271 9.70 20.13 -26.22
N SER A 272 10.25 20.76 -25.20
CA SER A 272 11.68 20.65 -24.86
C SER A 272 11.82 19.93 -23.52
N LEU A 273 12.46 18.75 -23.54
CA LEU A 273 12.76 17.94 -22.37
C LEU A 273 14.27 17.89 -22.22
N SER A 274 14.78 18.56 -21.19
CA SER A 274 16.23 18.64 -20.90
C SER A 274 16.51 18.23 -19.48
N ASP A 275 17.67 17.61 -19.25
CA ASP A 275 18.12 17.21 -17.92
C ASP A 275 19.63 17.36 -17.73
N THR A 276 20.05 17.38 -16.46
CA THR A 276 21.45 17.56 -16.08
C THR A 276 22.31 16.32 -16.33
N VAL A 277 21.71 15.13 -16.42
CA VAL A 277 22.42 13.86 -16.64
C VAL A 277 22.92 13.74 -18.07
N ARG A 278 22.06 13.99 -19.06
CA ARG A 278 22.43 14.01 -20.48
C ARG A 278 23.23 15.27 -20.88
N GLY A 279 23.12 16.29 -20.04
CA GLY A 279 23.59 17.65 -20.29
C GLY A 279 22.44 18.57 -20.64
N ILE A 280 22.30 19.66 -19.88
CA ILE A 280 21.13 20.54 -19.90
C ILE A 280 20.87 21.23 -21.27
N THR A 281 21.86 21.31 -22.12
CA THR A 281 21.76 21.85 -23.48
C THR A 281 21.12 20.88 -24.47
N ARG A 282 21.02 19.61 -24.10
CA ARG A 282 20.42 18.56 -24.93
C ARG A 282 18.92 18.47 -24.69
N SER A 283 18.20 18.26 -25.77
CA SER A 283 16.74 18.25 -25.75
C SER A 283 16.18 17.04 -26.48
N LEU A 284 15.14 16.45 -25.88
CA LEU A 284 14.22 15.51 -26.53
C LEU A 284 12.85 16.18 -26.71
N SER A 285 12.05 15.68 -27.63
CA SER A 285 10.68 16.14 -27.84
C SER A 285 9.70 15.00 -27.56
N SER A 286 8.77 15.21 -26.60
CA SER A 286 7.76 14.19 -26.26
C SER A 286 6.65 14.04 -27.32
N ASN A 287 6.55 14.96 -28.25
CA ASN A 287 5.54 14.99 -29.31
C ASN A 287 6.16 14.83 -30.75
N ALA A 288 7.38 14.28 -30.83
CA ALA A 288 8.04 13.91 -32.05
C ALA A 288 8.82 12.60 -31.87
N THR A 289 9.18 11.97 -32.99
CA THR A 289 9.99 10.74 -33.02
C THR A 289 11.49 11.01 -33.27
N ASP A 290 11.87 12.28 -33.24
CA ASP A 290 13.26 12.71 -33.47
C ASP A 290 14.17 12.25 -32.36
N GLY A 291 15.41 11.96 -32.68
CA GLY A 291 16.46 11.67 -31.70
C GLY A 291 16.85 12.90 -30.88
N GLU A 292 17.72 12.71 -29.92
CA GLU A 292 18.27 13.78 -29.09
C GLU A 292 19.05 14.81 -29.94
N VAL A 293 18.79 16.09 -29.68
CA VAL A 293 19.44 17.20 -30.34
C VAL A 293 20.03 18.20 -29.36
N ASN A 294 21.11 18.86 -29.74
CA ASN A 294 21.70 19.95 -28.96
C ASN A 294 21.20 21.30 -29.47
N TYR A 295 20.03 21.73 -29.00
CA TYR A 295 19.46 23.02 -29.35
C TYR A 295 19.83 24.14 -28.37
N SER A 296 20.45 23.81 -27.24
CA SER A 296 20.71 24.78 -26.18
C SER A 296 19.49 25.63 -25.78
N ASN A 297 18.30 25.04 -25.85
CA ASN A 297 17.06 25.69 -25.42
C ASN A 297 17.20 26.19 -23.97
N ILE A 298 17.86 25.38 -23.15
CA ILE A 298 18.35 25.74 -21.81
C ILE A 298 19.88 25.74 -21.90
N SER A 299 20.52 26.82 -21.47
CA SER A 299 21.96 26.98 -21.51
C SER A 299 22.63 26.72 -20.16
N ALA A 300 21.93 26.89 -19.06
CA ALA A 300 22.44 26.68 -17.70
C ALA A 300 21.29 26.43 -16.72
N VAL A 301 21.60 25.77 -15.59
CA VAL A 301 20.75 25.69 -14.39
C VAL A 301 21.39 26.46 -13.25
N GLY A 302 20.58 27.00 -12.36
CA GLY A 302 20.98 27.75 -11.18
C GLY A 302 20.18 27.33 -9.94
N SER A 303 20.52 27.86 -8.79
CA SER A 303 19.91 27.48 -7.50
C SER A 303 18.39 27.75 -7.39
N ASP A 304 17.82 28.57 -8.27
CA ASP A 304 16.40 28.95 -8.27
C ASP A 304 15.77 28.87 -9.67
N GLY A 305 16.36 28.08 -10.59
CA GLY A 305 15.83 27.98 -11.94
C GLY A 305 16.86 27.72 -13.01
N PHE A 306 16.65 28.30 -14.20
CA PHE A 306 17.46 28.02 -15.39
C PHE A 306 17.54 29.21 -16.36
N THR A 307 18.49 29.16 -17.28
CA THR A 307 18.68 30.19 -18.31
C THR A 307 18.27 29.65 -19.66
N ILE A 308 17.43 30.40 -20.40
CA ILE A 308 16.92 30.00 -21.71
C ILE A 308 17.55 30.83 -22.84
N SER A 309 17.51 30.25 -24.06
CA SER A 309 17.85 30.95 -25.29
C SER A 309 16.67 31.78 -25.82
N ASP A 310 16.85 32.39 -27.00
CA ASP A 310 15.83 33.07 -27.74
C ASP A 310 14.98 32.16 -28.65
N ALA A 311 15.16 30.82 -28.57
CA ALA A 311 14.42 29.87 -29.38
C ALA A 311 12.90 30.00 -29.19
N GLU A 312 12.15 29.99 -30.29
CA GLU A 312 10.70 30.24 -30.27
C GLU A 312 9.90 29.30 -29.37
N LEU A 313 10.36 28.07 -29.26
CA LEU A 313 9.67 27.06 -28.41
C LEU A 313 9.79 27.36 -26.89
N VAL A 314 10.82 28.08 -26.46
CA VAL A 314 11.06 28.43 -25.06
C VAL A 314 10.95 29.91 -24.71
N ASN A 315 11.04 30.83 -25.70
CA ASN A 315 11.07 32.26 -25.40
C ASN A 315 10.43 33.19 -26.46
N LYS A 316 9.53 32.69 -27.31
CA LYS A 316 8.88 33.52 -28.34
C LYS A 316 8.16 34.74 -27.77
N ASN A 317 8.48 35.91 -28.28
CA ASN A 317 7.92 37.19 -27.81
C ASN A 317 6.40 37.15 -27.69
N ALA A 318 5.88 37.71 -26.60
CA ALA A 318 4.47 37.82 -26.25
C ALA A 318 3.70 36.47 -26.16
N GLN A 319 4.37 35.34 -26.20
CA GLN A 319 3.73 34.03 -26.05
C GLN A 319 3.83 33.49 -24.62
N ALA A 320 2.77 32.88 -24.13
CA ALA A 320 2.71 32.24 -22.82
C ALA A 320 3.42 30.89 -22.85
N ILE A 321 4.32 30.67 -21.91
CA ILE A 321 5.15 29.46 -21.81
C ILE A 321 5.04 28.90 -20.40
N VAL A 322 5.19 27.58 -20.27
CA VAL A 322 5.20 26.84 -19.01
C VAL A 322 6.43 25.96 -18.96
N ALA A 323 7.01 25.82 -17.77
CA ALA A 323 7.95 24.76 -17.46
C ALA A 323 7.51 24.00 -16.21
N TRP A 324 7.59 22.68 -16.28
CA TRP A 324 7.54 21.78 -15.15
C TRP A 324 8.97 21.40 -14.80
N ASN A 325 9.32 21.49 -13.52
CA ASN A 325 10.66 21.36 -13.04
C ASN A 325 10.71 20.30 -11.95
N TRP A 326 11.65 19.39 -12.03
CA TRP A 326 11.91 18.37 -11.02
C TRP A 326 13.31 18.51 -10.47
N LYS A 327 13.43 18.39 -9.15
CA LYS A 327 14.70 18.18 -8.46
C LYS A 327 14.90 16.67 -8.33
N ALA A 328 15.87 16.12 -9.02
CA ALA A 328 16.27 14.72 -8.90
C ALA A 328 17.33 14.58 -7.82
N GLY A 329 17.53 13.35 -7.34
CA GLY A 329 18.64 13.02 -6.47
C GLY A 329 19.96 12.88 -7.25
N THR A 330 20.91 12.14 -6.67
CA THR A 330 22.19 11.85 -7.34
C THR A 330 21.96 11.04 -8.61
N ALA A 331 22.53 11.49 -9.71
CA ALA A 331 22.53 10.74 -10.97
C ALA A 331 23.25 9.39 -10.80
N PHE A 332 22.68 8.34 -11.33
CA PHE A 332 23.34 7.03 -11.43
C PHE A 332 23.29 6.53 -12.87
N SER A 333 24.34 5.82 -13.28
CA SER A 333 24.36 5.11 -14.53
C SER A 333 24.07 3.63 -14.27
N ASN A 334 23.12 3.10 -15.00
CA ASN A 334 22.78 1.68 -14.95
C ASN A 334 23.02 1.10 -16.36
N ASP A 335 24.24 0.75 -16.66
CA ASP A 335 24.59 0.04 -17.88
C ASP A 335 24.70 -1.47 -17.64
N ALA A 336 24.48 -2.27 -18.68
CA ALA A 336 24.51 -3.72 -18.59
C ALA A 336 25.92 -4.30 -18.34
N SER A 337 26.95 -3.47 -18.30
CA SER A 337 28.33 -3.86 -18.06
C SER A 337 28.75 -3.72 -16.58
N SER A 338 27.94 -3.03 -15.75
CA SER A 338 28.18 -2.91 -14.33
C SER A 338 27.69 -4.17 -13.59
N THR A 339 28.58 -5.15 -13.46
CA THR A 339 28.38 -6.22 -12.47
C THR A 339 28.69 -5.63 -11.10
N SER A 340 27.67 -5.33 -10.33
CA SER A 340 27.80 -5.02 -8.91
C SER A 340 27.88 -6.29 -8.09
#